data_a6990080d25dca9437414621b610e535
#
_entry.id   a6990080d25dca9437414621b610e535
#
_cell.length_a   1.000
_cell.length_b   1.000
_cell.length_c   1.000
_cell.angle_alpha   90.00
_cell.angle_beta   90.00
_cell.angle_gamma   90.00
#
_symmetry.space_group_name_H-M   'P 1'
#
loop_
_entity.id
_entity.type
_entity.pdbx_description
1 polymer ?
#
loop_
_entity_poly.entity_id
_entity_poly.type
_entity_poly.pdbx_seq_one_letter_code
_entity_poly.pdbx_strand_id
1 'polypeptide(L)'
;MYFEFMSKAFLVYGHYNDKSFNAAIKDTFIETAKKLGHTIDCVDLYKEKFNPVFSGEKPDETVLDHRKRIEAADAIVLIAPIWNFRMPAMVEGWIDKILSPPWAFTFKKLFGNYGYPIGNLKGKKAIVFCTYGSPQFAIRTFFL
;
A
#
# COMPACT_ATOMS: atom_id res chain seq x y z
N MET A 1 -6.30 13.32 30.01
CA MET A 1 -5.41 13.95 29.02
C MET A 1 -4.96 12.84 28.06
N TYR A 2 -5.67 12.65 26.94
CA TYR A 2 -5.27 11.69 25.92
C TYR A 2 -4.06 12.30 25.19
N PHE A 3 -2.87 11.73 25.36
CA PHE A 3 -1.77 11.98 24.46
C PHE A 3 -2.16 11.35 23.13
N GLU A 4 -2.69 12.15 22.20
CA GLU A 4 -2.78 11.75 20.81
C GLU A 4 -1.35 11.62 20.29
N PHE A 5 -0.88 10.38 20.19
CA PHE A 5 0.39 10.09 19.55
C PHE A 5 0.29 10.53 18.09
N MET A 6 1.06 11.54 17.72
CA MET A 6 1.25 11.91 16.33
C MET A 6 1.78 10.67 15.58
N SER A 7 1.00 10.15 14.66
CA SER A 7 1.38 8.99 13.84
C SER A 7 1.83 9.46 12.46
N LYS A 8 2.82 8.78 11.92
CA LYS A 8 3.27 8.96 10.54
C LYS A 8 2.68 7.86 9.65
N ALA A 9 2.04 8.23 8.55
CA ALA A 9 1.57 7.27 7.56
C ALA A 9 2.32 7.43 6.23
N PHE A 10 2.72 6.30 5.64
CA PHE A 10 3.19 6.24 4.27
C PHE A 10 2.01 5.89 3.36
N LEU A 11 1.60 6.85 2.52
CA LEU A 11 0.45 6.72 1.64
C LEU A 11 0.91 6.46 0.21
N VAL A 12 0.41 5.38 -0.37
CA VAL A 12 0.64 4.97 -1.75
C VAL A 12 -0.63 5.21 -2.55
N TYR A 13 -0.53 6.06 -3.56
CA TYR A 13 -1.64 6.39 -4.45
C TYR A 13 -1.43 5.76 -5.83
N GLY A 14 -2.40 4.97 -6.27
CA GLY A 14 -2.32 4.17 -7.48
C GLY A 14 -3.42 4.46 -8.51
N HIS A 15 -3.59 5.72 -8.94
CA HIS A 15 -4.53 6.08 -10.01
C HIS A 15 -3.92 7.13 -10.94
N TYR A 16 -4.08 6.94 -12.26
CA TYR A 16 -3.48 7.81 -13.29
C TYR A 16 -4.13 9.19 -13.42
N ASN A 17 -5.38 9.34 -12.95
CA ASN A 17 -6.16 10.57 -13.12
C ASN A 17 -6.33 11.31 -11.80
N ASP A 18 -5.79 12.51 -11.72
CA ASP A 18 -5.86 13.41 -10.55
C ASP A 18 -7.26 13.95 -10.25
N LYS A 19 -8.20 13.79 -11.18
CA LYS A 19 -9.60 14.20 -11.03
C LYS A 19 -10.53 13.01 -10.76
N SER A 20 -9.96 11.88 -10.34
CA SER A 20 -10.72 10.67 -10.04
C SER A 20 -11.33 10.69 -8.64
N PHE A 21 -12.29 9.82 -8.39
CA PHE A 21 -12.83 9.61 -7.03
C PHE A 21 -11.72 9.14 -6.06
N ASN A 22 -10.75 8.34 -6.55
CA ASN A 22 -9.58 7.96 -5.75
C ASN A 22 -8.72 9.18 -5.36
N ALA A 23 -8.60 10.19 -6.25
CA ALA A 23 -7.90 11.42 -5.93
C ALA A 23 -8.62 12.19 -4.82
N ALA A 24 -9.94 12.29 -4.89
CA ALA A 24 -10.74 12.93 -3.84
C ALA A 24 -10.58 12.19 -2.48
N ILE A 25 -10.57 10.87 -2.48
CA ILE A 25 -10.30 10.08 -1.25
C ILE A 25 -8.90 10.39 -0.70
N LYS A 26 -7.88 10.39 -1.56
CA LYS A 26 -6.50 10.72 -1.18
C LYS A 26 -6.40 12.10 -0.55
N ASP A 27 -6.97 13.11 -1.20
CA ASP A 27 -6.89 14.49 -0.74
C ASP A 27 -7.64 14.70 0.57
N THR A 28 -8.85 14.12 0.70
CA THR A 28 -9.64 14.14 1.94
C THR A 28 -8.91 13.43 3.08
N PHE A 29 -8.29 12.27 2.81
CA PHE A 29 -7.52 11.53 3.80
C PHE A 29 -6.33 12.37 4.31
N ILE A 30 -5.54 12.95 3.40
CA ILE A 30 -4.39 13.77 3.73
C ILE A 30 -4.80 15.00 4.56
N GLU A 31 -5.84 15.70 4.12
CA GLU A 31 -6.34 16.89 4.82
C GLU A 31 -6.83 16.55 6.23
N THR A 32 -7.64 15.51 6.35
CA THR A 32 -8.20 15.07 7.64
C THR A 32 -7.10 14.60 8.60
N ALA A 33 -6.17 13.78 8.12
CA ALA A 33 -5.06 13.30 8.93
C ALA A 33 -4.19 14.46 9.45
N LYS A 34 -3.90 15.44 8.59
CA LYS A 34 -3.13 16.64 8.99
C LYS A 34 -3.88 17.48 10.03
N LYS A 35 -5.21 17.66 9.89
CA LYS A 35 -6.05 18.35 10.90
C LYS A 35 -6.03 17.65 12.25
N LEU A 36 -5.87 16.34 12.26
CA LEU A 36 -5.75 15.52 13.47
C LEU A 36 -4.30 15.40 13.98
N GLY A 37 -3.37 16.15 13.43
CA GLY A 37 -1.97 16.19 13.89
C GLY A 37 -1.09 15.05 13.36
N HIS A 38 -1.56 14.24 12.39
CA HIS A 38 -0.76 13.18 11.80
C HIS A 38 0.09 13.67 10.62
N THR A 39 1.20 13.00 10.37
CA THR A 39 2.09 13.28 9.24
C THR A 39 1.84 12.26 8.13
N ILE A 40 1.64 12.76 6.89
CA ILE A 40 1.43 11.91 5.72
C ILE A 40 2.59 12.10 4.74
N ASP A 41 3.29 11.02 4.49
CA ASP A 41 4.31 10.89 3.45
C ASP A 41 3.66 10.18 2.26
N CYS A 42 3.34 10.95 1.21
CA CYS A 42 2.55 10.45 0.08
C CYS A 42 3.42 10.20 -1.16
N VAL A 43 3.22 9.05 -1.77
CA VAL A 43 3.78 8.67 -3.06
C VAL A 43 2.67 8.49 -4.08
N ASP A 44 2.83 9.08 -5.26
CA ASP A 44 1.95 8.88 -6.42
C ASP A 44 2.71 8.05 -7.45
N LEU A 45 2.35 6.78 -7.58
CA LEU A 45 3.07 5.82 -8.42
C LEU A 45 3.10 6.21 -9.91
N TYR A 46 2.05 6.89 -10.39
CA TYR A 46 1.99 7.34 -11.78
C TYR A 46 2.83 8.59 -12.03
N LYS A 47 2.83 9.55 -11.09
CA LYS A 47 3.68 10.76 -11.20
C LYS A 47 5.16 10.44 -11.06
N GLU A 48 5.51 9.53 -10.17
CA GLU A 48 6.88 9.06 -10.00
C GLU A 48 7.35 8.14 -11.13
N LYS A 49 6.44 7.72 -12.04
CA LYS A 49 6.73 6.74 -13.10
C LYS A 49 7.34 5.47 -12.54
N PHE A 50 6.81 5.00 -11.41
CA PHE A 50 7.28 3.78 -10.77
C PHE A 50 7.33 2.63 -11.77
N ASN A 51 8.44 1.91 -11.83
CA ASN A 51 8.56 0.72 -12.66
C ASN A 51 7.94 -0.50 -11.93
N PRO A 52 6.76 -1.00 -12.36
CA PRO A 52 6.09 -2.10 -11.67
C PRO A 52 6.67 -3.48 -11.97
N VAL A 53 7.60 -3.59 -12.92
CA VAL A 53 8.16 -4.87 -13.32
C VAL A 53 9.08 -5.41 -12.23
N PHE A 54 8.73 -6.57 -11.68
CA PHE A 54 9.56 -7.31 -10.74
C PHE A 54 10.40 -8.35 -11.47
N SER A 55 11.71 -8.13 -11.53
CA SER A 55 12.66 -9.01 -12.25
C SER A 55 13.33 -10.06 -11.35
N GLY A 56 13.07 -10.03 -10.04
CA GLY A 56 13.77 -10.87 -9.07
C GLY A 56 15.20 -10.42 -8.76
N GLU A 57 15.63 -9.29 -9.32
CA GLU A 57 16.94 -8.69 -9.06
C GLU A 57 17.01 -8.02 -7.69
N LYS A 58 18.21 -7.57 -7.33
CA LYS A 58 18.40 -6.79 -6.10
C LYS A 58 17.53 -5.52 -6.13
N PRO A 59 17.01 -5.08 -4.98
CA PRO A 59 16.22 -3.86 -4.89
C PRO A 59 16.97 -2.66 -5.46
N ASP A 60 16.33 -1.92 -6.36
CA ASP A 60 16.83 -0.65 -6.87
C ASP A 60 16.67 0.48 -5.83
N GLU A 61 17.21 1.68 -6.13
CA GLU A 61 17.17 2.83 -5.23
C GLU A 61 15.73 3.24 -4.86
N THR A 62 14.79 3.16 -5.79
CA THR A 62 13.37 3.49 -5.55
C THR A 62 12.75 2.51 -4.55
N VAL A 63 13.05 1.22 -4.71
CA VAL A 63 12.59 0.19 -3.77
C VAL A 63 13.16 0.43 -2.37
N LEU A 64 14.47 0.73 -2.29
CA LEU A 64 15.13 1.01 -1.01
C LEU A 64 14.57 2.27 -0.34
N ASP A 65 14.29 3.34 -1.11
CA ASP A 65 13.67 4.57 -0.59
C ASP A 65 12.27 4.28 -0.03
N HIS A 66 11.41 3.61 -0.79
CA HIS A 66 10.06 3.29 -0.31
C HIS A 66 10.09 2.43 0.95
N ARG A 67 10.99 1.43 1.02
CA ARG A 67 11.17 0.61 2.22
C ARG A 67 11.57 1.43 3.43
N LYS A 68 12.55 2.32 3.29
CA LYS A 68 12.98 3.25 4.34
C LYS A 68 11.83 4.15 4.81
N ARG A 69 11.02 4.66 3.90
CA ARG A 69 9.84 5.48 4.22
C ARG A 69 8.78 4.68 4.96
N ILE A 70 8.55 3.42 4.58
CA ILE A 70 7.68 2.47 5.28
C ILE A 70 8.23 2.18 6.68
N GLU A 71 9.53 1.95 6.83
CA GLU A 71 10.16 1.71 8.14
C GLU A 71 9.93 2.88 9.10
N ALA A 72 10.01 4.11 8.61
CA ALA A 72 9.79 5.34 9.37
C ALA A 72 8.30 5.64 9.65
N ALA A 73 7.35 4.88 9.09
CA ALA A 73 5.92 5.11 9.24
C ALA A 73 5.29 4.12 10.25
N ASP A 74 4.24 4.53 10.94
CA ASP A 74 3.43 3.69 11.82
C ASP A 74 2.34 2.94 11.03
N ALA A 75 1.93 3.50 9.89
CA ALA A 75 0.91 2.93 9.04
C ALA A 75 1.27 3.01 7.55
N ILE A 76 0.80 2.02 6.78
CA ILE A 76 0.80 2.02 5.33
C ILE A 76 -0.63 2.25 4.87
N VAL A 77 -0.84 3.23 4.00
CA VAL A 77 -2.15 3.54 3.41
C VAL A 77 -2.06 3.31 1.92
N LEU A 78 -2.97 2.52 1.36
CA LEU A 78 -3.05 2.26 -0.06
C LEU A 78 -4.39 2.77 -0.60
N ILE A 79 -4.36 3.59 -1.65
CA ILE A 79 -5.56 4.11 -2.32
C ILE A 79 -5.47 3.77 -3.80
N ALA A 80 -6.36 2.89 -4.27
CA ALA A 80 -6.37 2.42 -5.66
C ALA A 80 -7.76 1.96 -6.10
N PRO A 81 -8.07 1.98 -7.40
CA PRO A 81 -9.28 1.38 -7.92
C PRO A 81 -9.12 -0.15 -8.05
N ILE A 82 -10.25 -0.83 -8.19
CA ILE A 82 -10.31 -2.21 -8.65
C ILE A 82 -10.74 -2.21 -10.12
N TRP A 83 -9.85 -2.63 -11.00
CA TRP A 83 -10.09 -2.82 -12.42
C TRP A 83 -9.98 -4.30 -12.78
N ASN A 84 -10.96 -4.84 -13.48
CA ASN A 84 -10.98 -6.24 -13.87
C ASN A 84 -10.70 -7.20 -12.68
N PHE A 85 -11.34 -6.93 -11.53
CA PHE A 85 -11.22 -7.69 -10.26
C PHE A 85 -9.84 -7.63 -9.60
N ARG A 86 -8.95 -6.74 -10.03
CA ARG A 86 -7.60 -6.57 -9.49
C ARG A 86 -7.27 -5.09 -9.33
N MET A 87 -6.26 -4.79 -8.54
CA MET A 87 -5.67 -3.46 -8.53
C MET A 87 -4.96 -3.18 -9.86
N PRO A 88 -4.72 -1.90 -10.21
CA PRO A 88 -3.91 -1.56 -11.38
C PRO A 88 -2.54 -2.26 -11.34
N ALA A 89 -2.02 -2.68 -12.49
CA ALA A 89 -0.71 -3.35 -12.60
C ALA A 89 0.43 -2.55 -11.92
N MET A 90 0.32 -1.22 -11.93
CA MET A 90 1.23 -0.32 -11.22
C MET A 90 1.27 -0.59 -9.72
N VAL A 91 0.11 -0.82 -9.12
CA VAL A 91 -0.04 -1.08 -7.67
C VAL A 91 0.36 -2.50 -7.33
N GLU A 92 -0.08 -3.48 -8.13
CA GLU A 92 0.30 -4.89 -7.96
C GLU A 92 1.83 -5.04 -8.04
N GLY A 93 2.46 -4.44 -9.04
CA GLY A 93 3.92 -4.45 -9.17
C GLY A 93 4.64 -3.69 -8.04
N TRP A 94 4.02 -2.63 -7.49
CA TRP A 94 4.54 -1.98 -6.29
C TRP A 94 4.50 -2.94 -5.09
N ILE A 95 3.41 -3.65 -4.88
CA ILE A 95 3.28 -4.66 -3.82
C ILE A 95 4.35 -5.73 -3.98
N ASP A 96 4.49 -6.31 -5.18
CA ASP A 96 5.45 -7.36 -5.47
C ASP A 96 6.90 -6.94 -5.24
N LYS A 97 7.27 -5.72 -5.66
CA LYS A 97 8.64 -5.22 -5.51
C LYS A 97 8.96 -4.76 -4.10
N ILE A 98 8.07 -3.98 -3.48
CA ILE A 98 8.35 -3.36 -2.19
C ILE A 98 8.15 -4.37 -1.05
N LEU A 99 7.02 -5.10 -1.06
CA LEU A 99 6.66 -6.02 0.02
C LEU A 99 7.20 -7.44 -0.20
N SER A 100 8.32 -7.56 -0.91
CA SER A 100 8.96 -8.85 -1.19
C SER A 100 9.84 -9.35 -0.04
N PRO A 101 10.10 -10.68 0.01
CA PRO A 101 11.06 -11.24 0.94
C PRO A 101 12.51 -10.85 0.57
N PRO A 102 13.46 -10.89 1.52
CA PRO A 102 13.26 -11.19 2.92
C PRO A 102 12.84 -9.97 3.77
N TRP A 103 12.64 -8.79 3.15
CA TRP A 103 12.40 -7.55 3.88
C TRP A 103 11.01 -7.51 4.52
N ALA A 104 9.93 -7.68 3.77
CA ALA A 104 8.57 -7.58 4.31
C ALA A 104 8.16 -8.83 5.10
N PHE A 105 8.67 -9.99 4.70
CA PHE A 105 8.42 -11.27 5.36
C PHE A 105 9.55 -12.27 5.08
N THR A 106 9.63 -13.30 5.91
CA THR A 106 10.54 -14.45 5.74
C THR A 106 9.74 -15.73 5.80
N PHE A 107 10.33 -16.83 5.29
CA PHE A 107 9.71 -18.15 5.43
C PHE A 107 10.36 -18.93 6.57
N LYS A 108 9.53 -19.41 7.50
CA LYS A 108 9.96 -20.36 8.52
C LYS A 108 9.67 -21.77 8.04
N LYS A 109 10.72 -22.60 7.99
CA LYS A 109 10.58 -24.01 7.62
C LYS A 109 9.73 -24.75 8.65
N LEU A 110 8.75 -25.50 8.20
CA LEU A 110 7.87 -26.30 9.05
C LEU A 110 8.29 -27.77 9.02
N PHE A 111 8.21 -28.42 7.86
CA PHE A 111 8.69 -29.78 7.63
C PHE A 111 9.01 -29.98 6.14
N GLY A 112 9.99 -30.85 5.83
CA GLY A 112 10.42 -31.06 4.44
C GLY A 112 10.82 -29.77 3.76
N ASN A 113 10.24 -29.48 2.60
CA ASN A 113 10.40 -28.22 1.85
C ASN A 113 9.25 -27.23 2.08
N TYR A 114 8.33 -27.53 3.00
CA TYR A 114 7.21 -26.67 3.31
C TYR A 114 7.59 -25.60 4.32
N GLY A 115 7.29 -24.34 4.01
CA GLY A 115 7.48 -23.20 4.89
C GLY A 115 6.24 -22.31 4.91
N TYR A 116 6.06 -21.56 6.00
CA TYR A 116 5.03 -20.53 6.09
C TYR A 116 5.64 -19.14 6.26
N PRO A 117 5.00 -18.09 5.75
CA PRO A 117 5.52 -16.74 5.83
C PRO A 117 5.36 -16.17 7.25
N ILE A 118 6.38 -15.46 7.70
CA ILE A 118 6.39 -14.67 8.92
C ILE A 118 6.61 -13.22 8.53
N GLY A 119 5.66 -12.35 8.86
CA GLY A 119 5.76 -10.92 8.59
C GLY A 119 6.84 -10.25 9.44
N ASN A 120 7.61 -9.37 8.79
CA ASN A 120 8.66 -8.57 9.43
C ASN A 120 8.21 -7.14 9.76
N LEU A 121 7.09 -6.67 9.19
CA LEU A 121 6.53 -5.32 9.41
C LEU A 121 5.65 -5.27 10.67
N LYS A 122 6.11 -5.86 11.76
CA LYS A 122 5.36 -5.94 13.02
C LYS A 122 5.07 -4.57 13.59
N GLY A 123 3.87 -4.41 14.17
CA GLY A 123 3.42 -3.17 14.81
C GLY A 123 2.91 -2.11 13.83
N LYS A 124 3.10 -2.28 12.51
CA LYS A 124 2.56 -1.36 11.52
C LYS A 124 1.10 -1.65 11.23
N LYS A 125 0.32 -0.58 11.05
CA LYS A 125 -1.09 -0.67 10.63
C LYS A 125 -1.16 -0.62 9.10
N ALA A 126 -2.20 -1.22 8.52
CA ALA A 126 -2.49 -1.11 7.10
C ALA A 126 -3.93 -0.63 6.89
N ILE A 127 -4.11 0.34 6.00
CA ILE A 127 -5.41 0.87 5.60
C ILE A 127 -5.47 0.82 4.08
N VAL A 128 -6.52 0.22 3.53
CA VAL A 128 -6.70 0.10 2.08
C VAL A 128 -8.04 0.69 1.68
N PHE A 129 -8.01 1.67 0.78
CA PHE A 129 -9.19 2.23 0.13
C PHE A 129 -9.25 1.72 -1.31
N CYS A 130 -10.28 0.92 -1.59
CA CYS A 130 -10.53 0.42 -2.94
C CYS A 130 -11.85 0.98 -3.47
N THR A 131 -11.82 1.53 -4.68
CA THR A 131 -13.04 1.91 -5.40
C THR A 131 -13.32 0.92 -6.52
N TYR A 132 -14.59 0.68 -6.80
CA TYR A 132 -15.03 -0.21 -7.87
C TYR A 132 -16.33 0.31 -8.51
N GLY A 133 -16.53 0.00 -9.79
CA GLY A 133 -17.67 0.50 -10.54
C GLY A 133 -18.95 -0.35 -10.43
N SER A 134 -18.92 -1.48 -9.75
CA SER A 134 -20.07 -2.37 -9.60
C SER A 134 -20.91 -2.02 -8.37
N PRO A 135 -22.24 -2.20 -8.42
CA PRO A 135 -23.09 -2.06 -7.24
C PRO A 135 -22.68 -3.05 -6.14
N GLN A 136 -22.76 -2.62 -4.88
CA GLN A 136 -22.35 -3.41 -3.73
C GLN A 136 -23.05 -4.78 -3.67
N PHE A 137 -24.33 -4.84 -4.04
CA PHE A 137 -25.07 -6.10 -4.04
C PHE A 137 -24.48 -7.13 -5.02
N ALA A 138 -24.02 -6.69 -6.20
CA ALA A 138 -23.40 -7.56 -7.20
C ALA A 138 -22.08 -8.15 -6.68
N ILE A 139 -21.27 -7.34 -6.00
CA ILE A 139 -20.03 -7.80 -5.39
C ILE A 139 -20.30 -8.85 -4.31
N ARG A 140 -21.26 -8.58 -3.41
CA ARG A 140 -21.62 -9.52 -2.34
C ARG A 140 -22.21 -10.83 -2.85
N THR A 141 -22.92 -10.80 -4.00
CA THR A 141 -23.59 -11.99 -4.54
C THR A 141 -22.68 -12.86 -5.37
N PHE A 142 -21.74 -12.26 -6.10
CA PHE A 142 -20.93 -12.97 -7.09
C PHE A 142 -19.46 -13.15 -6.69
N PHE A 143 -18.97 -12.43 -5.66
CA PHE A 143 -17.53 -12.39 -5.36
C PHE A 143 -17.17 -12.55 -3.88
N LEU A 144 -18.15 -12.67 -2.99
CA LEU A 144 -18.02 -12.98 -1.57
C LEU A 144 -18.93 -14.13 -1.19
#